data_1762a8f4f1fac638e207e5771e636be4
#
_entry.id   1762a8f4f1fac638e207e5771e636be4
#
_cell.length_a   1.000
_cell.length_b   1.000
_cell.length_c   1.000
_cell.angle_alpha   90.00
_cell.angle_beta   90.00
_cell.angle_gamma   90.00
#
_symmetry.space_group_name_H-M   'P 1'
#
loop_
_entity.id
_entity.type
_entity.pdbx_description
1 polymer ?
#
loop_
_entity_poly.entity_id
_entity_poly.type
_entity_poly.pdbx_seq_one_letter_code
_entity_poly.pdbx_strand_id
1 'polypeptide(L)' 'MSVDGPLLLIDTATTRAVIALGSMDGRLLEERTWVAGYRHGEELLVRIEGLLRDRAVAPTTLGGLVVGTGPGA' A
#
# COMPACT_ATOMS: atom_id res chain seq x y z
N MET A 1 1.68 2.62 15.59
CA MET A 1 1.46 1.37 14.85
C MET A 1 1.09 0.25 15.79
N SER A 2 0.28 -0.67 15.34
CA SER A 2 -0.16 -1.82 16.13
C SER A 2 0.65 -3.06 15.71
N VAL A 3 1.13 -3.84 16.68
CA VAL A 3 1.92 -5.04 16.41
C VAL A 3 1.13 -6.05 15.57
N ASP A 4 -0.17 -6.16 15.80
CA ASP A 4 -1.03 -7.12 15.12
C ASP A 4 -1.84 -6.51 13.98
N GLY A 5 -1.54 -5.27 13.62
CA GLY A 5 -2.28 -4.59 12.58
C GLY A 5 -1.90 -5.07 11.19
N PRO A 6 -2.71 -4.71 10.19
CA PRO A 6 -2.41 -5.08 8.81
C PRO A 6 -1.17 -4.37 8.29
N LEU A 7 -0.59 -4.94 7.24
CA LEU A 7 0.58 -4.39 6.57
C LEU A 7 0.15 -3.62 5.33
N LEU A 8 0.75 -2.46 5.11
CA LEU A 8 0.56 -1.72 3.87
C LEU A 8 1.79 -1.94 2.99
N LEU A 9 1.58 -2.40 1.76
CA LEU A 9 2.64 -2.65 0.80
C LEU A 9 2.53 -1.63 -0.32
N ILE A 10 3.66 -1.09 -0.72
CA ILE A 10 3.74 -0.06 -1.77
C ILE A 10 4.84 -0.46 -2.75
N ASP A 11 4.51 -0.43 -4.03
CA ASP A 11 5.50 -0.65 -5.09
C ASP A 11 5.25 0.36 -6.20
N THR A 12 6.20 1.26 -6.41
CA THR A 12 6.10 2.31 -7.43
C THR A 12 7.32 2.31 -8.34
N ALA A 13 7.95 1.16 -8.49
CA ALA A 13 9.23 1.06 -9.22
C ALA A 13 9.10 1.26 -10.72
N THR A 14 7.91 1.11 -11.28
CA THR A 14 7.65 1.33 -12.69
C THR A 14 6.59 2.41 -12.83
N THR A 15 6.15 2.67 -14.05
CA THR A 15 5.04 3.60 -14.27
C THR A 15 3.74 3.06 -13.69
N ARG A 16 3.65 1.75 -13.47
CA ARG A 16 2.52 1.14 -12.78
C ARG A 16 2.79 1.15 -11.28
N ALA A 17 1.86 1.67 -10.53
CA ALA A 17 1.94 1.68 -9.09
C ALA A 17 1.04 0.61 -8.50
N VAL A 18 1.46 0.02 -7.40
CA VAL A 18 0.71 -1.02 -6.71
C VAL A 18 0.69 -0.67 -5.23
N ILE A 19 -0.49 -0.71 -4.62
CA ILE A 19 -0.61 -0.70 -3.17
C ILE A 19 -1.43 -1.91 -2.76
N ALA A 20 -1.11 -2.47 -1.61
CA ALA A 20 -1.82 -3.64 -1.12
C ALA A 20 -1.92 -3.59 0.39
N LEU A 21 -2.98 -4.19 0.90
CA LEU A 21 -3.19 -4.35 2.33
C LEU A 21 -3.15 -5.84 2.61
N GLY A 22 -2.26 -6.26 3.49
CA GLY A 22 -2.12 -7.65 3.87
C GLY A 22 -2.22 -7.84 5.36
N SER A 23 -2.54 -9.06 5.78
CA SER A 23 -2.54 -9.39 7.19
C SER A 23 -1.17 -9.90 7.62
N MET A 24 -0.94 -9.91 8.93
CA MET A 24 0.35 -10.37 9.48
C MET A 24 0.61 -11.85 9.21
N ASP A 25 -0.42 -12.62 8.94
CA ASP A 25 -0.27 -14.04 8.64
C ASP A 25 -0.03 -14.31 7.15
N GLY A 26 0.18 -13.26 6.37
CA GLY A 26 0.49 -13.40 4.95
C GLY A 26 -0.69 -13.41 4.01
N ARG A 27 -1.89 -13.11 4.51
CA ARG A 27 -3.08 -13.08 3.67
C ARG A 27 -3.22 -11.71 2.98
N LEU A 28 -3.46 -11.73 1.67
CA LEU A 28 -3.74 -10.50 0.93
C LEU A 28 -5.21 -10.11 1.19
N LEU A 29 -5.42 -8.90 1.69
CA LEU A 29 -6.76 -8.39 1.97
C LEU A 29 -7.32 -7.60 0.79
N GLU A 30 -6.50 -6.74 0.20
CA GLU A 30 -6.91 -5.97 -0.97
C GLU A 30 -5.68 -5.46 -1.71
N GLU A 31 -5.77 -5.36 -3.03
CA GLU A 31 -4.70 -4.85 -3.87
C GLU A 31 -5.29 -3.87 -4.87
N ARG A 32 -4.60 -2.76 -5.11
CA ARG A 32 -4.97 -1.76 -6.11
C ARG A 32 -3.78 -1.42 -6.96
N THR A 33 -4.00 -1.33 -8.27
CA THR A 33 -2.96 -0.96 -9.22
C THR A 33 -3.48 0.12 -10.14
N TRP A 34 -2.57 0.98 -10.59
CA TRP A 34 -2.90 2.01 -11.57
C TRP A 34 -1.65 2.44 -12.30
N VAL A 35 -1.83 3.12 -13.43
CA VAL A 35 -0.73 3.69 -14.19
C VAL A 35 -0.55 5.13 -13.74
N ALA A 36 0.53 5.40 -13.02
CA ALA A 36 0.75 6.69 -12.39
C ALA A 36 1.60 7.65 -13.22
N GLY A 37 2.41 7.13 -14.12
CA GLY A 37 3.31 7.97 -14.90
C GLY A 37 4.30 8.68 -13.99
N TYR A 38 4.32 10.01 -14.05
CA TYR A 38 5.26 10.81 -13.27
C TYR A 38 4.66 11.44 -12.02
N ARG A 39 3.43 11.08 -11.67
CA ARG A 39 2.71 11.71 -10.55
C ARG A 39 2.52 10.77 -9.39
N HIS A 40 3.54 9.94 -9.13
CA HIS A 40 3.45 8.94 -8.07
C HIS A 40 3.13 9.53 -6.70
N GLY A 41 3.82 10.62 -6.33
CA GLY A 41 3.67 11.15 -4.97
C GLY A 41 2.27 11.64 -4.68
N GLU A 42 1.68 12.39 -5.60
CA GLU A 42 0.35 12.94 -5.41
C GLU A 42 -0.73 11.86 -5.42
N GLU A 43 -0.67 10.99 -6.40
CA GLU A 43 -1.67 9.94 -6.54
C GLU A 43 -1.55 8.88 -5.47
N LEU A 44 -0.32 8.56 -5.07
CA LEU A 44 -0.07 7.51 -4.10
C LEU A 44 -0.77 7.79 -2.77
N LEU A 45 -0.62 9.00 -2.26
CA LEU A 45 -1.21 9.36 -0.97
C LEU A 45 -2.74 9.26 -1.02
N VAL A 46 -3.34 9.78 -2.09
CA VAL A 46 -4.79 9.74 -2.26
C VAL A 46 -5.28 8.30 -2.35
N ARG A 47 -4.55 7.45 -3.09
CA ARG A 47 -4.92 6.05 -3.24
C ARG A 47 -4.80 5.28 -1.94
N ILE A 48 -3.74 5.54 -1.17
CA ILE A 48 -3.56 4.91 0.14
C ILE A 48 -4.70 5.31 1.08
N GLU A 49 -5.01 6.59 1.14
CA GLU A 49 -6.10 7.07 1.99
C GLU A 49 -7.43 6.41 1.60
N GLY A 50 -7.69 6.27 0.30
CA GLY A 50 -8.89 5.61 -0.18
C GLY A 50 -8.94 4.14 0.20
N LEU A 51 -7.83 3.43 0.05
CA LEU A 51 -7.74 2.02 0.40
C LEU A 51 -8.03 1.80 1.89
N LEU A 52 -7.36 2.58 2.74
CA LEU A 52 -7.54 2.43 4.18
C LEU A 52 -8.97 2.79 4.61
N ARG A 53 -9.52 3.85 4.03
CA ARG A 53 -10.90 4.25 4.33
C ARG A 53 -11.89 3.18 3.92
N ASP A 54 -11.73 2.62 2.73
CA ASP A 54 -12.65 1.61 2.21
C ASP A 54 -12.60 0.32 3.01
N ARG A 55 -11.48 0.05 3.66
CA ARG A 55 -11.31 -1.12 4.51
C ARG A 55 -11.49 -0.79 6.00
N ALA A 56 -11.87 0.44 6.32
CA ALA A 56 -12.08 0.91 7.69
C ALA A 56 -10.85 0.70 8.57
N VAL A 57 -9.66 0.96 8.01
CA VAL A 57 -8.39 0.82 8.71
C VAL A 57 -7.83 2.21 8.98
N ALA A 58 -7.60 2.53 10.25
CA ALA A 58 -6.93 3.77 10.61
C ALA A 58 -5.42 3.63 10.38
N PRO A 59 -4.74 4.65 9.88
CA PRO A 59 -3.28 4.56 9.66
C PRO A 59 -2.51 4.17 10.91
N THR A 60 -2.98 4.58 12.07
CA THR A 60 -2.32 4.27 13.35
C THR A 60 -2.45 2.81 13.74
N THR A 61 -3.35 2.06 13.10
CA THR A 61 -3.53 0.64 13.41
C THR A 61 -2.70 -0.27 12.49
N LEU A 62 -1.99 0.30 11.53
CA LEU A 62 -1.12 -0.50 10.67
C LEU A 62 -0.01 -1.16 11.48
N GLY A 63 0.28 -2.42 11.17
CA GLY A 63 1.34 -3.16 11.82
C GLY A 63 2.71 -2.93 11.19
N GLY A 64 2.75 -2.46 9.96
CA GLY A 64 4.00 -2.19 9.28
C GLY A 64 3.78 -1.62 7.89
N LEU A 65 4.88 -1.18 7.31
CA LEU A 65 4.92 -0.62 5.98
C LEU A 65 6.03 -1.32 5.20
N VAL A 66 5.71 -1.85 4.03
CA VAL A 66 6.67 -2.50 3.15
C VAL A 66 6.72 -1.72 1.85
N VAL A 67 7.90 -1.26 1.48
CA VAL A 67 8.09 -0.48 0.25
C VAL A 67 8.99 -1.27 -0.68
N GLY A 68 8.47 -1.60 -1.86
CA GLY A 68 9.25 -2.27 -2.89
C GLY A 68 9.97 -1.26 -3.76
N THR A 69 11.21 -1.55 -4.07
CA THR A 69 12.00 -0.71 -4.98
C THR A 69 11.95 -1.23 -6.41
N GLY A 70 11.26 -2.33 -6.60
CA GLY A 70 10.93 -2.84 -7.91
C GLY A 70 11.87 -3.89 -8.46
N PRO A 71 11.50 -4.43 -9.62
CA PRO A 71 12.32 -5.46 -10.27
C PRO A 71 13.67 -4.89 -10.65
N GLY A 72 14.69 -5.67 -10.50
CA GLY A 72 16.04 -5.25 -10.83
C GLY A 72 16.74 -4.46 -9.75
N ALA A 73 16.06 -4.24 -8.64
CA ALA A 73 16.68 -3.59 -7.51
C ALA A 73 17.66 -4.53 -6.82
#